data_1c62ceeced4e438b592b051acd95efc5
#
_entry.id   1c62ceeced4e438b592b051acd95efc5
#
_cell.length_a   1.000
_cell.length_b   1.000
_cell.length_c   1.000
_cell.angle_alpha   90.00
_cell.angle_beta   90.00
_cell.angle_gamma   90.00
#
_symmetry.space_group_name_H-M   'P 1'
#
loop_
_entity.id
_entity.type
_entity.pdbx_description
1 polymer ?
#
loop_
_entity_poly.entity_id
_entity_poly.type
_entity_poly.pdbx_seq_one_letter_code
_entity_poly.pdbx_strand_id
1 'polypeptide(L)'
;MDTNVLKTFIAVCEYSGFSAAAKELGYTQSTVSSQIKQLEKELDVRLFDRYYHKINLTEKGVLVLQQARNILKAQAKMLDSLNSAESIEGEIRLSMSSSVCSRYFKNDFLRFHHQYPEIKVEITENGTEQMFDKLRKNETDLVFTLDRHIYDSDFIICAEQVHFIAAADNPVADCSWKLSEISQNEFVLTEQAMSYRKILNETLASQSLEIRPVLEIGNPLQICELVKNSSLLSFLPDFISEKYMKDGQIKRLDVAGCPVTVWTQLLLHKNKWRSPAINVFVEFYKEVMQR
;
A
#
# COMPACT_ATOMS: atom_id res chain seq x y z
N MET A 1 6.07 25.56 24.91
CA MET A 1 5.43 25.08 26.20
C MET A 1 5.51 23.55 26.21
N ASP A 2 6.21 22.95 27.17
CA ASP A 2 6.39 21.50 27.33
C ASP A 2 5.21 20.92 28.14
N THR A 3 4.64 19.81 27.70
CA THR A 3 3.55 19.11 28.41
C THR A 3 3.98 18.58 29.79
N ASN A 4 5.27 18.28 30.01
CA ASN A 4 5.78 17.90 31.33
C ASN A 4 5.69 19.04 32.33
N VAL A 5 5.90 20.27 31.87
CA VAL A 5 5.73 21.46 32.72
C VAL A 5 4.28 21.68 33.13
N LEU A 6 3.32 21.37 32.22
CA LEU A 6 1.90 21.39 32.54
C LEU A 6 1.53 20.32 33.57
N LYS A 7 2.07 19.10 33.45
CA LYS A 7 1.90 18.03 34.45
C LYS A 7 2.41 18.48 35.82
N THR A 8 3.58 19.11 35.86
CA THR A 8 4.15 19.66 37.11
C THR A 8 3.26 20.74 37.72
N PHE A 9 2.72 21.63 36.89
CA PHE A 9 1.81 22.68 37.37
C PHE A 9 0.54 22.10 37.98
N ILE A 10 -0.09 21.12 37.30
CA ILE A 10 -1.29 20.42 37.81
C ILE A 10 -0.96 19.69 39.11
N ALA A 11 0.17 18.99 39.20
CA ALA A 11 0.57 18.30 40.42
C ALA A 11 0.78 19.29 41.62
N VAL A 12 1.40 20.46 41.40
CA VAL A 12 1.51 21.48 42.44
C VAL A 12 0.14 21.93 42.93
N CYS A 13 -0.84 22.07 42.05
CA CYS A 13 -2.22 22.42 42.43
C CYS A 13 -2.91 21.29 43.21
N GLU A 14 -2.78 20.05 42.77
CA GLU A 14 -3.46 18.89 43.38
C GLU A 14 -2.89 18.51 44.73
N TYR A 15 -1.57 18.55 44.87
CA TYR A 15 -0.90 18.23 46.14
C TYR A 15 -0.71 19.47 47.05
N SER A 16 -1.22 20.63 46.65
CA SER A 16 -1.22 21.89 47.40
C SER A 16 0.17 22.29 47.90
N GLY A 17 1.24 21.91 47.10
CA GLY A 17 2.60 22.25 47.53
C GLY A 17 3.71 21.78 46.57
N PHE A 18 4.78 22.57 46.45
CA PHE A 18 5.93 22.25 45.59
C PHE A 18 6.69 21.01 46.06
N SER A 19 6.85 20.84 47.38
CA SER A 19 7.57 19.68 47.92
C SER A 19 6.77 18.39 47.79
N ALA A 20 5.44 18.45 47.97
CA ALA A 20 4.55 17.32 47.81
C ALA A 20 4.46 16.88 46.32
N ALA A 21 4.31 17.83 45.42
CA ALA A 21 4.35 17.57 43.97
C ALA A 21 5.69 17.00 43.51
N ALA A 22 6.80 17.52 44.07
CA ALA A 22 8.15 17.00 43.75
C ALA A 22 8.28 15.53 44.15
N LYS A 23 7.83 15.14 45.33
CA LYS A 23 7.84 13.75 45.80
C LYS A 23 7.03 12.85 44.90
N GLU A 24 5.85 13.26 44.49
CA GLU A 24 4.95 12.49 43.62
C GLU A 24 5.52 12.30 42.25
N LEU A 25 6.11 13.33 41.66
CA LEU A 25 6.69 13.29 40.32
C LEU A 25 8.12 12.70 40.26
N GLY A 26 8.72 12.35 41.41
CA GLY A 26 10.10 11.87 41.43
C GLY A 26 11.14 12.98 41.11
N TYR A 27 10.79 14.23 41.33
CA TYR A 27 11.66 15.42 41.11
C TYR A 27 12.20 16.01 42.41
N THR A 28 13.18 16.90 42.28
CA THR A 28 13.56 17.77 43.39
C THR A 28 12.60 18.95 43.46
N GLN A 29 12.42 19.51 44.67
CA GLN A 29 11.59 20.72 44.85
C GLN A 29 12.13 21.91 44.04
N SER A 30 13.45 22.02 43.87
CA SER A 30 14.09 23.04 43.03
C SER A 30 13.71 22.87 41.55
N THR A 31 13.65 21.64 41.03
CA THR A 31 13.21 21.34 39.67
C THR A 31 11.76 21.78 39.43
N VAL A 32 10.85 21.39 40.33
CA VAL A 32 9.44 21.80 40.27
C VAL A 32 9.30 23.32 40.30
N SER A 33 10.04 23.99 41.23
CA SER A 33 10.01 25.46 41.31
C SER A 33 10.54 26.13 40.04
N SER A 34 11.59 25.60 39.44
CA SER A 34 12.15 26.10 38.18
C SER A 34 11.17 25.95 37.02
N GLN A 35 10.51 24.78 36.89
CA GLN A 35 9.52 24.55 35.86
C GLN A 35 8.31 25.48 35.99
N ILE A 36 7.81 25.70 37.18
CA ILE A 36 6.71 26.67 37.41
C ILE A 36 7.13 28.08 37.04
N LYS A 37 8.33 28.52 37.45
CA LYS A 37 8.85 29.84 37.04
C LYS A 37 9.00 29.98 35.54
N GLN A 38 9.43 28.90 34.86
CA GLN A 38 9.52 28.88 33.42
C GLN A 38 8.15 29.03 32.77
N LEU A 39 7.11 28.31 33.27
CA LEU A 39 5.74 28.43 32.78
C LEU A 39 5.17 29.82 32.98
N GLU A 40 5.36 30.40 34.18
CA GLU A 40 4.93 31.78 34.50
C GLU A 40 5.60 32.80 33.55
N LYS A 41 6.89 32.62 33.27
CA LYS A 41 7.64 33.48 32.35
C LYS A 41 7.15 33.30 30.89
N GLU A 42 6.90 32.08 30.47
CA GLU A 42 6.46 31.78 29.11
C GLU A 42 5.05 32.32 28.82
N LEU A 43 4.18 32.30 29.85
CA LEU A 43 2.81 32.82 29.76
C LEU A 43 2.68 34.28 30.12
N ASP A 44 3.76 34.88 30.63
CA ASP A 44 3.80 36.25 31.16
C ASP A 44 2.71 36.52 32.22
N VAL A 45 2.48 35.54 33.11
CA VAL A 45 1.51 35.64 34.20
C VAL A 45 2.04 34.97 35.47
N ARG A 46 1.57 35.42 36.62
CA ARG A 46 1.73 34.67 37.86
C ARG A 46 0.62 33.68 38.03
N LEU A 47 0.99 32.42 38.33
CA LEU A 47 0.05 31.32 38.49
C LEU A 47 -0.29 31.09 39.99
N PHE A 48 0.65 31.42 40.89
CA PHE A 48 0.48 31.22 42.31
C PHE A 48 0.73 32.51 43.09
N ASP A 49 -0.14 32.75 44.09
CA ASP A 49 0.09 33.71 45.17
C ASP A 49 0.74 32.99 46.33
N ARG A 50 1.81 33.62 46.85
CA ARG A 50 2.59 33.13 48.01
C ARG A 50 2.28 33.99 49.23
N TYR A 51 1.21 33.65 49.92
CA TYR A 51 0.85 34.33 51.19
C TYR A 51 0.94 33.34 52.36
N TYR A 52 1.69 33.70 53.41
CA TYR A 52 1.77 32.96 54.69
C TYR A 52 1.93 31.44 54.57
N HIS A 53 2.94 30.96 53.84
CA HIS A 53 3.22 29.54 53.64
C HIS A 53 2.11 28.72 52.96
N LYS A 54 1.06 29.35 52.46
CA LYS A 54 0.04 28.70 51.63
C LYS A 54 0.23 29.07 50.17
N ILE A 55 0.03 28.06 49.32
CA ILE A 55 0.09 28.23 47.88
C ILE A 55 -1.36 28.29 47.40
N ASN A 56 -1.77 29.44 46.90
CA ASN A 56 -3.08 29.62 46.30
C ASN A 56 -2.90 29.96 44.81
N LEU A 57 -3.83 29.48 43.97
CA LEU A 57 -3.87 29.89 42.58
C LEU A 57 -4.34 31.34 42.45
N THR A 58 -3.73 32.10 41.57
CA THR A 58 -4.27 33.35 41.07
C THR A 58 -5.50 33.12 40.18
N GLU A 59 -6.28 34.15 39.89
CA GLU A 59 -7.36 34.04 38.88
C GLU A 59 -6.83 33.52 37.54
N LYS A 60 -5.66 33.99 37.10
CA LYS A 60 -4.98 33.48 35.90
C LYS A 60 -4.53 32.03 36.07
N GLY A 61 -4.04 31.65 37.26
CA GLY A 61 -3.69 30.28 37.60
C GLY A 61 -4.88 29.32 37.46
N VAL A 62 -6.07 29.71 37.89
CA VAL A 62 -7.32 28.90 37.74
C VAL A 62 -7.63 28.69 36.26
N LEU A 63 -7.56 29.74 35.43
CA LEU A 63 -7.79 29.65 33.98
C LEU A 63 -6.76 28.73 33.31
N VAL A 64 -5.48 28.89 33.65
CA VAL A 64 -4.40 28.07 33.10
C VAL A 64 -4.54 26.62 33.52
N LEU A 65 -4.96 26.34 34.77
CA LEU A 65 -5.19 24.96 35.25
C LEU A 65 -6.26 24.23 34.41
N GLN A 66 -7.36 24.92 34.10
CA GLN A 66 -8.41 24.36 33.26
C GLN A 66 -7.88 24.04 31.85
N GLN A 67 -7.14 24.97 31.24
CA GLN A 67 -6.59 24.78 29.90
C GLN A 67 -5.48 23.72 29.90
N ALA A 68 -4.63 23.66 30.91
CA ALA A 68 -3.60 22.64 31.06
C ALA A 68 -4.20 21.22 31.10
N ARG A 69 -5.30 21.04 31.83
CA ARG A 69 -6.03 19.79 31.87
C ARG A 69 -6.62 19.42 30.52
N ASN A 70 -7.16 20.38 29.77
CA ASN A 70 -7.69 20.17 28.43
C ASN A 70 -6.60 19.73 27.42
N ILE A 71 -5.42 20.37 27.49
CA ILE A 71 -4.27 20.01 26.65
C ILE A 71 -3.81 18.59 26.93
N LEU A 72 -3.63 18.20 28.22
CA LEU A 72 -3.22 16.85 28.58
C LEU A 72 -4.28 15.81 28.23
N LYS A 73 -5.57 16.15 28.34
CA LYS A 73 -6.67 15.28 27.91
C LYS A 73 -6.65 15.09 26.39
N ALA A 74 -6.39 16.15 25.63
CA ALA A 74 -6.26 16.05 24.16
C ALA A 74 -5.02 15.21 23.77
N GLN A 75 -3.90 15.38 24.47
CA GLN A 75 -2.70 14.55 24.28
C GLN A 75 -2.98 13.07 24.59
N ALA A 76 -3.66 12.76 25.68
CA ALA A 76 -4.06 11.39 26.04
C ALA A 76 -4.97 10.81 24.96
N LYS A 77 -5.99 11.55 24.52
CA LYS A 77 -6.89 11.12 23.44
C LYS A 77 -6.14 10.85 22.13
N MET A 78 -5.16 11.66 21.78
CA MET A 78 -4.30 11.43 20.62
C MET A 78 -3.52 10.10 20.76
N LEU A 79 -2.93 9.84 21.94
CA LEU A 79 -2.22 8.59 22.21
C LEU A 79 -3.17 7.38 22.21
N ASP A 80 -4.34 7.52 22.82
CA ASP A 80 -5.37 6.48 22.84
C ASP A 80 -5.87 6.15 21.41
N SER A 81 -6.04 7.16 20.55
CA SER A 81 -6.42 6.94 19.15
C SER A 81 -5.35 6.21 18.33
N LEU A 82 -4.09 6.28 18.74
CA LEU A 82 -3.01 5.51 18.12
C LEU A 82 -2.94 4.07 18.66
N ASN A 83 -3.50 3.83 19.85
CA ASN A 83 -3.47 2.53 20.55
C ASN A 83 -4.80 1.78 20.48
N SER A 84 -5.89 2.42 20.04
CA SER A 84 -7.20 1.77 19.93
C SER A 84 -7.20 0.75 18.80
N ALA A 85 -7.15 -0.52 19.16
CA ALA A 85 -7.26 -1.67 18.27
C ALA A 85 -8.70 -1.92 17.76
N GLU A 86 -9.66 -1.04 18.04
CA GLU A 86 -11.09 -1.32 17.79
C GLU A 86 -11.59 -0.95 16.39
N SER A 87 -10.91 -0.08 15.63
CA SER A 87 -11.15 0.07 14.19
C SER A 87 -9.92 0.64 13.50
N ILE A 88 -9.30 -0.16 12.64
CA ILE A 88 -8.24 0.33 11.77
C ILE A 88 -8.90 1.10 10.64
N GLU A 89 -8.75 2.42 10.64
CA GLU A 89 -9.27 3.32 9.60
C GLU A 89 -8.14 3.89 8.75
N GLY A 90 -8.46 4.33 7.55
CA GLY A 90 -7.50 5.03 6.70
C GLY A 90 -7.82 4.94 5.22
N GLU A 91 -6.97 5.54 4.41
CA GLU A 91 -7.05 5.50 2.95
C GLU A 91 -5.77 4.88 2.39
N ILE A 92 -5.93 3.99 1.40
CA ILE A 92 -4.85 3.31 0.69
C ILE A 92 -5.00 3.62 -0.80
N ARG A 93 -4.01 4.27 -1.38
CA ARG A 93 -3.93 4.50 -2.82
C ARG A 93 -3.08 3.41 -3.46
N LEU A 94 -3.70 2.60 -4.28
CA LEU A 94 -3.12 1.42 -4.91
C LEU A 94 -3.05 1.61 -6.42
N SER A 95 -1.88 1.47 -7.01
CA SER A 95 -1.71 1.46 -8.46
C SER A 95 -1.38 0.04 -8.92
N MET A 96 -2.10 -0.45 -9.96
CA MET A 96 -1.90 -1.79 -10.46
C MET A 96 -2.17 -1.90 -11.96
N SER A 97 -1.74 -3.00 -12.58
CA SER A 97 -2.13 -3.33 -13.94
C SER A 97 -3.53 -3.99 -13.97
N SER A 98 -4.25 -3.85 -15.08
CA SER A 98 -5.56 -4.49 -15.29
C SER A 98 -5.52 -6.01 -15.14
N SER A 99 -4.41 -6.65 -15.51
CA SER A 99 -4.21 -8.11 -15.32
C SER A 99 -4.22 -8.48 -13.84
N VAL A 100 -3.44 -7.77 -13.03
CA VAL A 100 -3.35 -7.99 -11.57
C VAL A 100 -4.68 -7.67 -10.90
N CYS A 101 -5.35 -6.58 -11.31
CA CYS A 101 -6.68 -6.22 -10.84
C CYS A 101 -7.69 -7.35 -11.09
N SER A 102 -7.70 -7.91 -12.28
CA SER A 102 -8.59 -9.02 -12.66
C SER A 102 -8.39 -10.27 -11.80
N ARG A 103 -7.16 -10.56 -11.36
CA ARG A 103 -6.85 -11.75 -10.57
C ARG A 103 -7.19 -11.58 -9.10
N TYR A 104 -6.69 -10.53 -8.49
CA TYR A 104 -6.61 -10.41 -7.02
C TYR A 104 -7.69 -9.53 -6.40
N PHE A 105 -8.46 -8.79 -7.21
CA PHE A 105 -9.39 -7.79 -6.70
C PHE A 105 -10.88 -8.13 -6.81
N LYS A 106 -11.25 -9.39 -7.02
CA LYS A 106 -12.67 -9.78 -7.01
C LYS A 106 -13.12 -10.16 -5.60
N ASN A 107 -12.92 -11.41 -5.23
CA ASN A 107 -13.43 -11.95 -3.95
C ASN A 107 -12.55 -11.56 -2.77
N ASP A 108 -11.23 -11.44 -2.98
CA ASP A 108 -10.30 -11.17 -1.87
C ASP A 108 -10.43 -9.74 -1.37
N PHE A 109 -10.71 -8.76 -2.26
CA PHE A 109 -11.01 -7.43 -1.81
C PHE A 109 -12.30 -7.35 -0.97
N LEU A 110 -13.34 -8.08 -1.36
CA LEU A 110 -14.57 -8.14 -0.55
C LEU A 110 -14.32 -8.72 0.84
N ARG A 111 -13.47 -9.76 0.94
CA ARG A 111 -13.05 -10.34 2.23
C ARG A 111 -12.26 -9.32 3.06
N PHE A 112 -11.32 -8.60 2.44
CA PHE A 112 -10.58 -7.53 3.09
C PHE A 112 -11.52 -6.43 3.61
N HIS A 113 -12.43 -5.94 2.77
CA HIS A 113 -13.39 -4.91 3.16
C HIS A 113 -14.33 -5.36 4.29
N HIS A 114 -14.78 -6.64 4.30
CA HIS A 114 -15.57 -7.17 5.42
C HIS A 114 -14.76 -7.19 6.73
N GLN A 115 -13.48 -7.46 6.67
CA GLN A 115 -12.62 -7.50 7.85
C GLN A 115 -12.21 -6.09 8.32
N TYR A 116 -12.06 -5.13 7.40
CA TYR A 116 -11.63 -3.76 7.67
C TYR A 116 -12.54 -2.74 6.95
N PRO A 117 -13.79 -2.57 7.38
CA PRO A 117 -14.77 -1.75 6.66
C PRO A 117 -14.46 -0.26 6.66
N GLU A 118 -13.67 0.23 7.64
CA GLU A 118 -13.27 1.64 7.74
C GLU A 118 -12.02 1.99 6.90
N ILE A 119 -11.47 1.03 6.15
CA ILE A 119 -10.37 1.29 5.24
C ILE A 119 -10.91 1.53 3.84
N LYS A 120 -10.72 2.75 3.33
CA LYS A 120 -10.98 3.10 1.94
C LYS A 120 -9.79 2.69 1.07
N VAL A 121 -10.03 1.96 -0.01
CA VAL A 121 -9.01 1.64 -1.01
C VAL A 121 -9.36 2.31 -2.32
N GLU A 122 -8.46 3.15 -2.81
CA GLU A 122 -8.56 3.78 -4.13
C GLU A 122 -7.61 3.08 -5.09
N ILE A 123 -8.15 2.55 -6.20
CA ILE A 123 -7.38 1.81 -7.19
C ILE A 123 -7.27 2.63 -8.46
N THR A 124 -6.03 2.75 -8.97
CA THR A 124 -5.77 3.30 -10.29
C THR A 124 -5.08 2.26 -11.17
N GLU A 125 -5.64 2.02 -12.36
CA GLU A 125 -5.02 1.15 -13.34
C GLU A 125 -4.02 1.95 -14.18
N ASN A 126 -2.78 1.45 -14.27
CA ASN A 126 -1.68 2.13 -14.95
C ASN A 126 -0.73 1.12 -15.59
N GLY A 127 -0.01 1.55 -16.60
CA GLY A 127 1.16 0.82 -17.12
C GLY A 127 2.33 0.87 -16.13
N THR A 128 3.28 -0.06 -16.27
CA THR A 128 4.37 -0.27 -15.31
C THR A 128 5.16 1.00 -15.01
N GLU A 129 5.54 1.77 -16.02
CA GLU A 129 6.33 3.02 -15.82
C GLU A 129 5.56 4.07 -15.03
N GLN A 130 4.26 4.26 -15.35
CA GLN A 130 3.42 5.21 -14.64
C GLN A 130 3.21 4.81 -13.18
N MET A 131 3.08 3.51 -12.88
CA MET A 131 2.97 3.01 -11.50
C MET A 131 4.19 3.41 -10.67
N PHE A 132 5.40 3.19 -11.20
CA PHE A 132 6.65 3.54 -10.52
C PHE A 132 6.85 5.05 -10.41
N ASP A 133 6.44 5.83 -11.41
CA ASP A 133 6.47 7.29 -11.33
C ASP A 133 5.56 7.82 -10.22
N LYS A 134 4.33 7.31 -10.13
CA LYS A 134 3.40 7.64 -9.05
C LYS A 134 3.93 7.26 -7.68
N LEU A 135 4.58 6.08 -7.57
CA LEU A 135 5.18 5.63 -6.32
C LEU A 135 6.32 6.59 -5.90
N ARG A 136 7.21 6.96 -6.82
CA ARG A 136 8.30 7.93 -6.56
C ARG A 136 7.79 9.31 -6.14
N LYS A 137 6.69 9.78 -6.73
CA LYS A 137 6.06 11.07 -6.42
C LYS A 137 5.14 11.03 -5.18
N ASN A 138 5.02 9.87 -4.52
CA ASN A 138 4.09 9.65 -3.41
C ASN A 138 2.61 9.91 -3.77
N GLU A 139 2.26 9.73 -5.04
CA GLU A 139 0.88 9.82 -5.54
C GLU A 139 0.12 8.50 -5.34
N THR A 140 0.83 7.40 -5.11
CA THR A 140 0.28 6.10 -4.70
C THR A 140 1.05 5.59 -3.47
N ASP A 141 0.40 4.76 -2.67
CA ASP A 141 0.99 4.18 -1.46
C ASP A 141 1.62 2.83 -1.74
N LEU A 142 0.98 2.07 -2.62
CA LEU A 142 1.34 0.72 -3.01
C LEU A 142 1.29 0.57 -4.52
N VAL A 143 2.18 -0.25 -5.06
CA VAL A 143 2.13 -0.71 -6.45
C VAL A 143 2.00 -2.23 -6.47
N PHE A 144 1.03 -2.72 -7.22
CA PHE A 144 0.82 -4.13 -7.45
C PHE A 144 1.13 -4.45 -8.91
N THR A 145 2.32 -5.00 -9.17
CA THR A 145 2.86 -5.20 -10.52
C THR A 145 3.12 -6.67 -10.83
N LEU A 146 3.21 -6.95 -12.12
CA LEU A 146 3.64 -8.22 -12.69
C LEU A 146 4.88 -7.93 -13.54
N ASP A 147 6.05 -8.46 -13.19
CA ASP A 147 7.29 -8.18 -13.91
C ASP A 147 8.25 -9.39 -13.88
N ARG A 148 9.12 -9.47 -14.87
CA ARG A 148 10.23 -10.44 -14.91
C ARG A 148 11.32 -10.08 -13.90
N HIS A 149 11.54 -8.79 -13.68
CA HIS A 149 12.49 -8.30 -12.69
C HIS A 149 11.88 -8.38 -11.29
N ILE A 150 12.63 -8.98 -10.37
CA ILE A 150 12.30 -8.95 -8.95
C ILE A 150 12.88 -7.67 -8.36
N TYR A 151 11.99 -6.77 -7.96
CA TYR A 151 12.37 -5.53 -7.31
C TYR A 151 12.76 -5.80 -5.85
N ASP A 152 13.62 -4.94 -5.30
CA ASP A 152 13.95 -4.92 -3.87
C ASP A 152 12.72 -4.45 -3.09
N SER A 153 11.78 -5.37 -2.94
CA SER A 153 10.49 -5.15 -2.30
C SER A 153 10.31 -6.17 -1.19
N ASP A 154 9.59 -5.78 -0.16
CA ASP A 154 9.33 -6.67 0.97
C ASP A 154 8.42 -7.85 0.61
N PHE A 155 7.82 -7.89 -0.61
CA PHE A 155 6.76 -8.84 -0.93
C PHE A 155 6.77 -9.28 -2.39
N ILE A 156 7.49 -10.36 -2.66
CA ILE A 156 7.26 -11.19 -3.85
C ILE A 156 6.09 -12.09 -3.53
N ILE A 157 5.10 -12.12 -4.40
CA ILE A 157 3.84 -12.78 -4.09
C ILE A 157 3.77 -14.15 -4.74
N CYS A 158 3.90 -14.27 -6.06
CA CYS A 158 3.98 -15.56 -6.73
C CYS A 158 4.65 -15.47 -8.09
N ALA A 159 5.14 -16.61 -8.54
CA ALA A 159 5.59 -16.81 -9.91
C ALA A 159 4.40 -17.14 -10.81
N GLU A 160 4.31 -16.45 -11.93
CA GLU A 160 3.29 -16.66 -12.94
C GLU A 160 3.95 -17.02 -14.28
N GLN A 161 3.28 -17.86 -15.06
CA GLN A 161 3.76 -18.24 -16.38
C GLN A 161 3.03 -17.47 -17.45
N VAL A 162 3.75 -17.01 -18.47
CA VAL A 162 3.20 -16.32 -19.63
C VAL A 162 3.43 -17.19 -20.86
N HIS A 163 2.37 -17.50 -21.57
CA HIS A 163 2.40 -18.37 -22.76
C HIS A 163 1.85 -17.64 -23.98
N PHE A 164 2.28 -18.12 -25.15
CA PHE A 164 1.51 -17.92 -26.37
C PHE A 164 0.23 -18.76 -26.29
N ILE A 165 -0.89 -18.21 -26.75
CA ILE A 165 -2.20 -18.84 -26.73
C ILE A 165 -2.90 -18.70 -28.07
N ALA A 166 -3.74 -19.70 -28.39
CA ALA A 166 -4.61 -19.73 -29.57
C ALA A 166 -5.98 -20.30 -29.21
N ALA A 167 -6.96 -20.20 -30.11
CA ALA A 167 -8.19 -20.97 -30.03
C ALA A 167 -7.88 -22.49 -30.01
N ALA A 168 -8.70 -23.24 -29.30
CA ALA A 168 -8.43 -24.67 -29.10
C ALA A 168 -8.52 -25.49 -30.40
N ASP A 169 -9.29 -25.00 -31.37
CA ASP A 169 -9.45 -25.57 -32.69
C ASP A 169 -8.50 -24.99 -33.76
N ASN A 170 -7.64 -24.04 -33.37
CA ASN A 170 -6.67 -23.48 -34.28
C ASN A 170 -5.57 -24.51 -34.58
N PRO A 171 -5.26 -24.78 -35.87
CA PRO A 171 -4.25 -25.78 -36.26
C PRO A 171 -2.87 -25.55 -35.68
N VAL A 172 -2.50 -24.30 -35.33
CA VAL A 172 -1.22 -23.97 -34.69
C VAL A 172 -1.11 -24.54 -33.27
N ALA A 173 -2.23 -24.89 -32.64
CA ALA A 173 -2.25 -25.32 -31.23
C ALA A 173 -1.68 -26.74 -31.02
N ASP A 174 -1.56 -27.55 -32.06
CA ASP A 174 -1.12 -28.95 -31.97
C ASP A 174 0.34 -29.14 -32.45
N CYS A 175 1.10 -28.06 -32.66
CA CYS A 175 2.47 -28.07 -33.16
C CYS A 175 3.42 -27.40 -32.18
N SER A 176 4.72 -27.78 -32.24
CA SER A 176 5.81 -27.08 -31.56
C SER A 176 6.41 -26.06 -32.52
N TRP A 177 6.68 -24.85 -32.01
CA TRP A 177 7.07 -23.70 -32.81
C TRP A 177 8.41 -23.11 -32.37
N LYS A 178 9.20 -22.62 -33.33
CA LYS A 178 10.24 -21.66 -33.03
C LYS A 178 9.64 -20.25 -32.94
N LEU A 179 10.28 -19.38 -32.20
CA LEU A 179 9.81 -17.99 -32.07
C LEU A 179 9.75 -17.27 -33.44
N SER A 180 10.70 -17.58 -34.36
CA SER A 180 10.73 -17.02 -35.72
C SER A 180 9.58 -17.47 -36.60
N GLU A 181 9.04 -18.66 -36.34
CA GLU A 181 7.91 -19.22 -37.10
C GLU A 181 6.59 -18.68 -36.57
N ILE A 182 6.38 -18.75 -35.26
CA ILE A 182 5.15 -18.25 -34.63
C ILE A 182 4.96 -16.74 -34.85
N SER A 183 6.03 -15.96 -34.91
CA SER A 183 5.98 -14.50 -35.12
C SER A 183 5.40 -14.07 -36.45
N GLN A 184 5.26 -14.99 -37.41
CA GLN A 184 4.68 -14.71 -38.72
C GLN A 184 3.13 -14.78 -38.75
N ASN A 185 2.52 -15.19 -37.65
CA ASN A 185 1.07 -15.24 -37.52
C ASN A 185 0.48 -13.87 -37.17
N GLU A 186 -0.83 -13.76 -37.19
CA GLU A 186 -1.56 -12.58 -36.77
C GLU A 186 -1.79 -12.59 -35.26
N PHE A 187 -1.53 -11.45 -34.61
CA PHE A 187 -1.64 -11.31 -33.16
C PHE A 187 -2.62 -10.21 -32.76
N VAL A 188 -3.32 -10.45 -31.68
CA VAL A 188 -3.92 -9.43 -30.82
C VAL A 188 -3.10 -9.38 -29.53
N LEU A 189 -2.58 -8.21 -29.16
CA LEU A 189 -1.68 -8.06 -28.02
C LEU A 189 -2.17 -6.93 -27.11
N THR A 190 -1.63 -6.91 -25.90
CA THR A 190 -1.85 -5.77 -25.00
C THR A 190 -1.05 -4.56 -25.45
N GLU A 191 -1.40 -3.39 -24.88
CA GLU A 191 -0.66 -2.16 -25.07
C GLU A 191 0.82 -2.30 -24.67
N GLN A 192 1.69 -1.52 -25.29
CA GLN A 192 3.13 -1.62 -25.08
C GLN A 192 3.59 -1.29 -23.65
N ALA A 193 2.79 -0.55 -22.89
CA ALA A 193 3.05 -0.20 -21.50
C ALA A 193 2.90 -1.39 -20.52
N MET A 194 2.33 -2.51 -20.96
CA MET A 194 2.14 -3.71 -20.12
C MET A 194 3.45 -4.51 -19.99
N SER A 195 3.75 -4.98 -18.78
CA SER A 195 5.02 -5.65 -18.45
C SER A 195 5.31 -6.87 -19.35
N TYR A 196 4.36 -7.78 -19.51
CA TYR A 196 4.57 -8.97 -20.33
C TYR A 196 4.59 -8.66 -21.84
N ARG A 197 3.98 -7.57 -22.31
CA ARG A 197 4.17 -7.06 -23.68
C ARG A 197 5.61 -6.59 -23.88
N LYS A 198 6.17 -5.85 -22.92
CA LYS A 198 7.56 -5.42 -22.94
C LYS A 198 8.51 -6.62 -22.98
N ILE A 199 8.25 -7.63 -22.15
CA ILE A 199 9.01 -8.89 -22.12
C ILE A 199 8.97 -9.60 -23.48
N LEU A 200 7.80 -9.68 -24.11
CA LEU A 200 7.66 -10.24 -25.46
C LEU A 200 8.51 -9.48 -26.46
N ASN A 201 8.42 -8.16 -26.49
CA ASN A 201 9.17 -7.31 -27.40
C ASN A 201 10.69 -7.47 -27.20
N GLU A 202 11.16 -7.52 -25.93
CA GLU A 202 12.58 -7.75 -25.59
C GLU A 202 13.05 -9.13 -26.08
N THR A 203 12.22 -10.16 -25.89
CA THR A 203 12.53 -11.53 -26.33
C THR A 203 12.62 -11.63 -27.86
N LEU A 204 11.69 -11.01 -28.57
CA LEU A 204 11.71 -10.93 -30.03
C LEU A 204 12.93 -10.14 -30.54
N ALA A 205 13.20 -8.97 -29.95
CA ALA A 205 14.32 -8.12 -30.35
C ALA A 205 15.68 -8.81 -30.17
N SER A 206 15.82 -9.66 -29.12
CA SER A 206 17.04 -10.45 -28.90
C SER A 206 17.37 -11.41 -30.04
N GLN A 207 16.36 -11.77 -30.85
CA GLN A 207 16.51 -12.63 -32.06
C GLN A 207 16.30 -11.86 -33.37
N SER A 208 16.30 -10.52 -33.31
CA SER A 208 16.03 -9.65 -34.46
C SER A 208 14.66 -9.90 -35.11
N LEU A 209 13.66 -10.26 -34.29
CA LEU A 209 12.29 -10.50 -34.70
C LEU A 209 11.38 -9.35 -34.20
N GLU A 210 10.25 -9.17 -34.88
CA GLU A 210 9.19 -8.24 -34.50
C GLU A 210 7.82 -8.90 -34.74
N ILE A 211 6.86 -8.65 -33.84
CA ILE A 211 5.44 -8.95 -34.08
C ILE A 211 4.70 -7.61 -34.16
N ARG A 212 4.04 -7.39 -35.28
CA ARG A 212 3.13 -6.27 -35.49
C ARG A 212 1.71 -6.77 -35.29
N PRO A 213 1.10 -6.47 -34.13
CA PRO A 213 -0.25 -6.95 -33.87
C PRO A 213 -1.25 -6.29 -34.81
N VAL A 214 -2.26 -7.02 -35.23
CA VAL A 214 -3.41 -6.47 -35.98
C VAL A 214 -4.32 -5.63 -35.09
N LEU A 215 -4.24 -5.83 -33.76
CA LEU A 215 -5.02 -5.09 -32.77
C LEU A 215 -4.28 -5.03 -31.44
N GLU A 216 -4.32 -3.87 -30.80
CA GLU A 216 -3.84 -3.67 -29.42
C GLU A 216 -5.01 -3.30 -28.50
N ILE A 217 -5.14 -4.00 -27.35
CA ILE A 217 -6.24 -3.80 -26.39
C ILE A 217 -5.68 -3.80 -24.97
N GLY A 218 -6.03 -2.79 -24.16
CA GLY A 218 -5.59 -2.69 -22.75
C GLY A 218 -6.17 -3.76 -21.83
N ASN A 219 -7.35 -4.32 -22.15
CA ASN A 219 -8.02 -5.33 -21.32
C ASN A 219 -7.68 -6.76 -21.80
N PRO A 220 -6.89 -7.56 -21.03
CA PRO A 220 -6.47 -8.89 -21.44
C PRO A 220 -7.61 -9.92 -21.49
N LEU A 221 -8.71 -9.73 -20.75
CA LEU A 221 -9.88 -10.61 -20.84
C LEU A 221 -10.59 -10.47 -22.19
N GLN A 222 -10.64 -9.26 -22.76
CA GLN A 222 -11.17 -9.02 -24.10
C GLN A 222 -10.29 -9.70 -25.17
N ILE A 223 -8.98 -9.78 -24.94
CA ILE A 223 -8.07 -10.51 -25.83
C ILE A 223 -8.45 -12.00 -25.85
N CYS A 224 -8.71 -12.62 -24.68
CA CYS A 224 -9.16 -14.02 -24.64
C CYS A 224 -10.47 -14.22 -25.40
N GLU A 225 -11.42 -13.28 -25.30
CA GLU A 225 -12.68 -13.35 -26.05
C GLU A 225 -12.46 -13.30 -27.57
N LEU A 226 -11.50 -12.54 -28.06
CA LEU A 226 -11.15 -12.48 -29.48
C LEU A 226 -10.40 -13.75 -29.92
N VAL A 227 -9.39 -14.17 -29.17
CA VAL A 227 -8.58 -15.35 -29.48
C VAL A 227 -9.44 -16.59 -29.63
N LYS A 228 -10.36 -16.87 -28.70
CA LYS A 228 -11.20 -18.07 -28.74
C LYS A 228 -12.13 -18.18 -29.98
N ASN A 229 -12.41 -17.03 -30.63
CA ASN A 229 -13.37 -16.94 -31.76
C ASN A 229 -12.67 -16.55 -33.07
N SER A 230 -11.35 -16.68 -33.17
CA SER A 230 -10.59 -16.26 -34.36
C SER A 230 -9.31 -17.07 -34.55
N SER A 231 -8.62 -16.84 -35.66
CA SER A 231 -7.26 -17.37 -35.89
C SER A 231 -6.16 -16.58 -35.19
N LEU A 232 -6.48 -15.51 -34.48
CA LEU A 232 -5.48 -14.63 -33.84
C LEU A 232 -4.80 -15.35 -32.69
N LEU A 233 -3.52 -15.05 -32.54
CA LEU A 233 -2.71 -15.49 -31.40
C LEU A 233 -2.54 -14.36 -30.39
N SER A 234 -2.18 -14.74 -29.17
CA SER A 234 -1.80 -13.74 -28.15
C SER A 234 -0.69 -14.27 -27.24
N PHE A 235 -0.20 -13.39 -26.36
CA PHE A 235 0.81 -13.71 -25.35
C PHE A 235 0.34 -13.15 -24.01
N LEU A 236 -0.16 -14.03 -23.12
CA LEU A 236 -0.82 -13.67 -21.88
C LEU A 236 -0.37 -14.54 -20.68
N PRO A 237 -0.43 -14.01 -19.46
CA PRO A 237 -0.30 -14.80 -18.24
C PRO A 237 -1.39 -15.86 -18.14
N ASP A 238 -1.02 -17.05 -17.66
CA ASP A 238 -1.91 -18.21 -17.55
C ASP A 238 -3.18 -17.90 -16.76
N PHE A 239 -3.09 -17.15 -15.67
CA PHE A 239 -4.23 -16.83 -14.84
C PHE A 239 -5.32 -16.01 -15.56
N ILE A 240 -4.98 -15.30 -16.64
CA ILE A 240 -5.96 -14.59 -17.47
C ILE A 240 -6.75 -15.56 -18.34
N SER A 241 -6.06 -16.52 -18.96
CA SER A 241 -6.64 -17.48 -19.89
C SER A 241 -7.13 -18.77 -19.21
N GLU A 242 -6.86 -18.99 -17.93
CA GLU A 242 -7.12 -20.22 -17.18
C GLU A 242 -8.58 -20.71 -17.33
N LYS A 243 -9.56 -19.82 -17.20
CA LYS A 243 -10.96 -20.16 -17.35
C LYS A 243 -11.26 -20.70 -18.75
N TYR A 244 -10.77 -19.99 -19.78
CA TYR A 244 -10.98 -20.39 -21.18
C TYR A 244 -10.26 -21.70 -21.54
N MET A 245 -9.12 -21.96 -20.89
CA MET A 245 -8.41 -23.23 -21.03
C MET A 245 -9.18 -24.37 -20.37
N LYS A 246 -9.72 -24.17 -19.16
CA LYS A 246 -10.57 -25.17 -18.48
C LYS A 246 -11.84 -25.47 -19.25
N ASP A 247 -12.41 -24.46 -19.91
CA ASP A 247 -13.61 -24.61 -20.77
C ASP A 247 -13.27 -25.17 -22.15
N GLY A 248 -12.00 -25.51 -22.44
CA GLY A 248 -11.56 -26.08 -23.69
C GLY A 248 -11.64 -25.14 -24.91
N GLN A 249 -11.67 -23.82 -24.67
CA GLN A 249 -11.83 -22.81 -25.73
C GLN A 249 -10.48 -22.24 -26.22
N ILE A 250 -9.46 -22.24 -25.35
CA ILE A 250 -8.10 -21.75 -25.64
C ILE A 250 -7.10 -22.81 -25.23
N LYS A 251 -5.99 -22.93 -26.00
CA LYS A 251 -4.82 -23.76 -25.69
C LYS A 251 -3.56 -22.91 -25.58
N ARG A 252 -2.63 -23.38 -24.75
CA ARG A 252 -1.23 -22.89 -24.76
C ARG A 252 -0.52 -23.44 -25.97
N LEU A 253 0.32 -22.63 -26.56
CA LEU A 253 1.17 -23.06 -27.67
C LEU A 253 2.54 -23.49 -27.12
N ASP A 254 3.08 -24.56 -27.67
CA ASP A 254 4.44 -25.01 -27.42
C ASP A 254 5.41 -24.20 -28.31
N VAL A 255 6.03 -23.18 -27.70
CA VAL A 255 6.96 -22.27 -28.39
C VAL A 255 8.31 -22.31 -27.70
N ALA A 256 9.37 -22.52 -28.47
CA ALA A 256 10.73 -22.57 -27.94
C ALA A 256 11.09 -21.27 -27.17
N GLY A 257 11.53 -21.43 -25.92
CA GLY A 257 11.81 -20.32 -25.00
C GLY A 257 10.60 -19.82 -24.19
N CYS A 258 9.45 -20.47 -24.31
CA CYS A 258 8.27 -20.26 -23.46
C CYS A 258 7.97 -21.51 -22.63
N PRO A 259 7.31 -21.38 -21.46
CA PRO A 259 6.77 -20.16 -20.88
C PRO A 259 7.83 -19.19 -20.36
N VAL A 260 7.46 -17.93 -20.27
CA VAL A 260 8.26 -16.90 -19.58
C VAL A 260 7.74 -16.73 -18.17
N THR A 261 8.64 -16.87 -17.18
CA THR A 261 8.29 -16.64 -15.77
C THR A 261 8.30 -15.15 -15.47
N VAL A 262 7.24 -14.68 -14.83
CA VAL A 262 7.09 -13.33 -14.29
C VAL A 262 6.65 -13.42 -12.83
N TRP A 263 6.85 -12.35 -12.09
CA TRP A 263 6.55 -12.31 -10.65
C TRP A 263 5.51 -11.25 -10.37
N THR A 264 4.43 -11.66 -9.73
CA THR A 264 3.48 -10.72 -9.14
C THR A 264 4.09 -10.20 -7.84
N GLN A 265 4.17 -8.87 -7.71
CA GLN A 265 4.87 -8.20 -6.61
C GLN A 265 4.05 -7.04 -6.08
N LEU A 266 4.01 -6.91 -4.76
CA LEU A 266 3.47 -5.75 -4.05
C LEU A 266 4.64 -4.90 -3.54
N LEU A 267 4.70 -3.64 -3.94
CA LEU A 267 5.81 -2.74 -3.71
C LEU A 267 5.37 -1.51 -2.91
N LEU A 268 6.22 -1.11 -1.98
CA LEU A 268 6.12 0.17 -1.27
C LEU A 268 7.37 1.01 -1.54
N HIS A 269 7.23 2.32 -1.40
CA HIS A 269 8.42 3.18 -1.41
C HIS A 269 9.26 2.93 -0.14
N LYS A 270 10.59 2.77 -0.28
CA LYS A 270 11.53 2.41 0.82
C LYS A 270 11.39 3.29 2.07
N ASN A 271 11.11 4.58 1.89
CA ASN A 271 11.00 5.55 2.98
C ASN A 271 9.54 5.85 3.35
N LYS A 272 8.60 5.06 2.88
CA LYS A 272 7.19 5.27 3.20
C LYS A 272 6.92 4.87 4.64
N TRP A 273 6.35 5.80 5.41
CA TRP A 273 5.75 5.42 6.68
C TRP A 273 4.55 4.49 6.43
N ARG A 274 4.58 3.35 7.07
CA ARG A 274 3.52 2.34 6.94
C ARG A 274 2.43 2.63 7.97
N SER A 275 1.30 3.14 7.52
CA SER A 275 0.13 3.30 8.37
C SER A 275 -0.41 1.93 8.81
N PRO A 276 -1.16 1.84 9.91
CA PRO A 276 -1.85 0.61 10.30
C PRO A 276 -2.68 0.01 9.16
N ALA A 277 -3.39 0.84 8.38
CA ALA A 277 -4.16 0.41 7.22
C ALA A 277 -3.29 -0.26 6.14
N ILE A 278 -2.12 0.32 5.81
CA ILE A 278 -1.17 -0.29 4.87
C ILE A 278 -0.65 -1.62 5.39
N ASN A 279 -0.31 -1.71 6.70
CA ASN A 279 0.21 -2.93 7.28
C ASN A 279 -0.80 -4.08 7.19
N VAL A 280 -2.06 -3.87 7.59
CA VAL A 280 -3.08 -4.93 7.55
C VAL A 280 -3.43 -5.33 6.12
N PHE A 281 -3.39 -4.38 5.17
CA PHE A 281 -3.60 -4.67 3.75
C PHE A 281 -2.50 -5.57 3.21
N VAL A 282 -1.26 -5.25 3.50
CA VAL A 282 -0.10 -6.03 3.06
C VAL A 282 -0.12 -7.44 3.66
N GLU A 283 -0.36 -7.58 4.96
CA GLU A 283 -0.42 -8.89 5.61
C GLU A 283 -1.60 -9.73 5.09
N PHE A 284 -2.76 -9.11 4.89
CA PHE A 284 -3.91 -9.79 4.28
C PHE A 284 -3.58 -10.38 2.91
N TYR A 285 -2.98 -9.57 2.02
CA TYR A 285 -2.64 -10.05 0.68
C TYR A 285 -1.48 -11.05 0.67
N LYS A 286 -0.56 -11.01 1.61
CA LYS A 286 0.43 -12.09 1.81
C LYS A 286 -0.24 -13.44 2.10
N GLU A 287 -1.21 -13.46 3.02
CA GLU A 287 -1.94 -14.68 3.36
C GLU A 287 -2.76 -15.22 2.18
N VAL A 288 -3.42 -14.33 1.43
CA VAL A 288 -4.22 -14.71 0.25
C VAL A 288 -3.36 -15.39 -0.81
N MET A 289 -2.13 -14.94 -0.98
CA MET A 289 -1.25 -15.37 -2.07
C MET A 289 -0.37 -16.56 -1.73
N GLN A 290 -0.32 -16.96 -0.46
CA GLN A 290 0.29 -18.22 -0.03
C GLN A 290 -0.65 -19.44 -0.16
N ARG A 291 -1.90 -19.22 -0.57
CA ARG A 291 -2.92 -20.24 -0.85
C ARG A 291 -2.92 -20.64 -2.32
#